data_5a81f382fd898e572126c4398f1e392f
#
_entry.id   5a81f382fd898e572126c4398f1e392f
#
_cell.length_a   1.000
_cell.length_b   1.000
_cell.length_c   1.000
_cell.angle_alpha   90.00
_cell.angle_beta   90.00
_cell.angle_gamma   90.00
#
_symmetry.space_group_name_H-M   'P 1'
#
loop_
_entity.id
_entity.type
_entity.pdbx_description
1 polymer ?
#
loop_
_entity_poly.entity_id
_entity_poly.type
_entity_poly.pdbx_seq_one_letter_code
_entity_poly.pdbx_strand_id
1 'polypeptide(L)'
;MAGAIVKVERMLLALVPLFDENMAVTAYSVFSQKDNFFLDPMMLGTRQNDGAAAVDGLELIRTMGIETLSEDKEIFVPITNISIFADVESVCDAPHDRIVFLMDNTIPPVEMYLNRLKELREKGYKLAIRKLAVSEFEDYREIMKLVDYVFLDNRKIAIDKAKIYFTKLYPHIKLCAGGIDSMEVFESLKASGGYQLYEGNFYRVPVTKGSHEVAPLKVNYIELLNVVNNANFELTKAADVIGRDTALTISLLKMVNRMTVNSGITTIRHAAAMLGQKELRKWINTAVTNEMYADKPSEVTRLSLLRAKFAENLGPIFGMRDKSEELFLMGLFSVLDVILEKPMAEALEMVMVAGEVKDALLSGTGKLAPVMNLMQQYENANWQEVSRLLLLDKKEVAPVNDAYMDSLKWYRDLTYDKEKK
;
A
#
# COMPACT_ATOMS: atom_id res chain seq x y z
N MET A 1 -30.09 15.88 -19.19
CA MET A 1 -29.99 15.77 -17.75
C MET A 1 -28.50 15.66 -17.45
N ALA A 2 -27.92 16.72 -16.93
CA ALA A 2 -26.52 16.77 -16.57
C ALA A 2 -26.35 15.93 -15.29
N GLY A 3 -25.61 14.82 -15.38
CA GLY A 3 -25.24 14.03 -14.19
C GLY A 3 -24.45 14.91 -13.24
N ALA A 4 -24.95 15.09 -12.02
CA ALA A 4 -24.21 15.71 -10.94
C ALA A 4 -22.96 14.87 -10.72
N ILE A 5 -21.79 15.42 -11.05
CA ILE A 5 -20.50 14.89 -10.62
C ILE A 5 -20.52 15.02 -9.09
N VAL A 6 -20.76 13.91 -8.39
CA VAL A 6 -20.59 13.83 -6.94
C VAL A 6 -19.12 14.15 -6.70
N LYS A 7 -18.86 15.33 -6.16
CA LYS A 7 -17.54 15.74 -5.74
C LYS A 7 -17.13 14.79 -4.62
N VAL A 8 -16.27 13.81 -4.94
CA VAL A 8 -15.66 12.96 -3.92
C VAL A 8 -15.03 13.90 -2.89
N GLU A 9 -15.51 13.85 -1.65
CA GLU A 9 -14.95 14.68 -0.59
C GLU A 9 -13.46 14.37 -0.47
N ARG A 10 -12.67 15.40 -0.33
CA ARG A 10 -11.21 15.38 -0.26
C ARG A 10 -10.77 14.55 0.95
N MET A 11 -10.30 13.35 0.73
CA MET A 11 -9.95 12.40 1.77
C MET A 11 -8.58 11.80 1.50
N LEU A 12 -7.66 11.91 2.46
CA LEU A 12 -6.38 11.19 2.42
C LEU A 12 -6.62 9.72 2.74
N LEU A 13 -5.96 8.83 2.01
CA LEU A 13 -6.09 7.38 2.14
C LEU A 13 -4.72 6.72 2.16
N ALA A 14 -4.49 5.83 3.12
CA ALA A 14 -3.40 4.86 3.07
C ALA A 14 -3.92 3.46 3.38
N LEU A 15 -3.34 2.46 2.72
CA LEU A 15 -3.61 1.04 2.96
C LEU A 15 -2.40 0.44 3.68
N VAL A 16 -2.64 -0.14 4.85
CA VAL A 16 -1.62 -0.83 5.65
C VAL A 16 -1.85 -2.33 5.55
N PRO A 17 -0.87 -3.11 5.06
CA PRO A 17 -0.99 -4.55 4.94
C PRO A 17 -0.97 -5.24 6.29
N LEU A 18 -1.73 -6.32 6.40
CA LEU A 18 -1.72 -7.27 7.52
C LEU A 18 -1.23 -8.61 7.01
N PHE A 19 -0.19 -9.12 7.64
CA PHE A 19 0.53 -10.33 7.20
C PHE A 19 0.15 -11.54 8.04
N ASP A 20 0.25 -12.72 7.44
CA ASP A 20 0.30 -13.98 8.17
C ASP A 20 1.73 -14.32 8.66
N GLU A 21 1.91 -15.46 9.27
CA GLU A 21 3.22 -15.97 9.74
C GLU A 21 4.22 -16.26 8.62
N ASN A 22 3.75 -16.40 7.36
CA ASN A 22 4.58 -16.62 6.19
C ASN A 22 4.88 -15.34 5.41
N MET A 23 4.54 -14.17 6.00
CA MET A 23 4.64 -12.85 5.36
C MET A 23 3.77 -12.71 4.10
N ALA A 24 2.74 -13.52 3.93
CA ALA A 24 1.72 -13.29 2.92
C ALA A 24 0.69 -12.27 3.43
N VAL A 25 0.31 -11.32 2.58
CA VAL A 25 -0.73 -10.35 2.93
C VAL A 25 -2.09 -11.05 2.91
N THR A 26 -2.80 -11.00 4.02
CA THR A 26 -4.13 -11.61 4.17
C THR A 26 -5.25 -10.61 4.30
N ALA A 27 -4.92 -9.36 4.65
CA ALA A 27 -5.87 -8.28 4.76
C ALA A 27 -5.17 -6.91 4.62
N TYR A 28 -5.98 -5.86 4.43
CA TYR A 28 -5.51 -4.47 4.48
C TYR A 28 -6.34 -3.67 5.49
N SER A 29 -5.68 -2.76 6.21
CA SER A 29 -6.35 -1.79 7.06
C SER A 29 -6.38 -0.42 6.36
N VAL A 30 -7.56 0.19 6.29
CA VAL A 30 -7.75 1.53 5.73
C VAL A 30 -7.40 2.57 6.79
N PHE A 31 -6.54 3.51 6.45
CA PHE A 31 -6.32 4.72 7.22
C PHE A 31 -6.75 5.90 6.37
N SER A 32 -7.79 6.60 6.79
CA SER A 32 -8.34 7.74 6.08
C SER A 32 -8.45 8.95 6.98
N GLN A 33 -8.30 10.13 6.38
CA GLN A 33 -8.55 11.41 7.04
C GLN A 33 -9.18 12.38 6.06
N LYS A 34 -10.33 12.95 6.41
CA LYS A 34 -10.96 14.02 5.64
C LYS A 34 -10.08 15.26 5.62
N ASP A 35 -10.17 16.01 4.51
CA ASP A 35 -9.40 17.21 4.28
C ASP A 35 -9.59 18.22 5.41
N ASN A 36 -8.53 18.54 5.95
CA ASN A 36 -8.06 19.52 6.90
C ASN A 36 -9.05 20.30 7.79
N PHE A 37 -9.31 19.70 8.92
CA PHE A 37 -9.85 20.35 10.10
C PHE A 37 -8.94 21.51 10.65
N PHE A 38 -7.64 21.45 10.37
CA PHE A 38 -6.65 22.41 10.88
C PHE A 38 -6.38 23.60 9.94
N LEU A 39 -6.73 23.51 8.65
CA LEU A 39 -6.42 24.55 7.67
C LEU A 39 -7.54 25.57 7.46
N ASP A 40 -8.76 25.28 7.88
CA ASP A 40 -9.87 26.24 7.80
C ASP A 40 -10.72 26.24 9.07
N PRO A 41 -10.29 26.97 10.12
CA PRO A 41 -11.07 27.10 11.36
C PRO A 41 -12.47 27.70 11.14
N MET A 42 -12.70 28.41 10.02
CA MET A 42 -14.01 28.96 9.68
C MET A 42 -15.01 27.93 9.20
N MET A 43 -14.54 26.75 8.76
CA MET A 43 -15.40 25.63 8.37
C MET A 43 -15.95 24.84 9.56
N LEU A 44 -15.50 25.12 10.78
CA LEU A 44 -15.94 24.44 12.01
C LEU A 44 -17.43 24.60 12.35
N GLY A 45 -18.16 25.47 11.67
CA GLY A 45 -19.57 25.76 11.99
C GLY A 45 -20.53 25.75 10.81
N THR A 46 -20.10 25.54 9.58
CA THR A 46 -20.94 25.80 8.41
C THR A 46 -21.38 24.57 7.61
N ARG A 47 -20.88 23.38 7.90
CA ARG A 47 -21.39 22.16 7.29
C ARG A 47 -22.56 21.60 8.11
N GLN A 48 -23.74 22.01 7.72
CA GLN A 48 -24.97 21.34 8.10
C GLN A 48 -24.98 19.93 7.50
N ASN A 49 -25.02 18.93 8.36
CA ASN A 49 -25.61 17.59 8.19
C ASN A 49 -24.88 16.49 7.44
N ASP A 50 -23.67 16.59 6.88
CA ASP A 50 -23.18 15.48 6.04
C ASP A 50 -21.99 14.66 6.58
N GLY A 51 -21.44 14.90 7.73
CA GLY A 51 -20.14 14.30 8.02
C GLY A 51 -20.01 13.44 9.26
N ALA A 52 -20.86 13.61 10.25
CA ALA A 52 -20.64 12.97 11.56
C ALA A 52 -20.90 11.45 11.58
N ALA A 53 -21.76 10.96 10.70
CA ALA A 53 -22.15 9.54 10.63
C ALA A 53 -21.55 8.79 9.43
N ALA A 54 -20.75 9.41 8.58
CA ALA A 54 -20.16 8.74 7.43
C ALA A 54 -19.03 7.78 7.84
N VAL A 55 -18.94 6.63 7.18
CA VAL A 55 -17.81 5.69 7.28
C VAL A 55 -16.92 5.86 6.07
N ASP A 56 -15.88 6.66 6.21
CA ASP A 56 -15.00 7.05 5.10
C ASP A 56 -14.45 5.87 4.30
N GLY A 57 -14.08 4.77 4.98
CA GLY A 57 -13.58 3.57 4.32
C GLY A 57 -14.63 2.89 3.42
N LEU A 58 -15.93 2.94 3.76
CA LEU A 58 -16.99 2.40 2.90
C LEU A 58 -17.21 3.26 1.66
N GLU A 59 -17.12 4.58 1.76
CA GLU A 59 -17.18 5.49 0.61
C GLU A 59 -16.03 5.24 -0.36
N LEU A 60 -14.85 4.92 0.17
CA LEU A 60 -13.69 4.53 -0.64
C LEU A 60 -13.93 3.20 -1.36
N ILE A 61 -14.44 2.19 -0.66
CA ILE A 61 -14.78 0.90 -1.26
C ILE A 61 -15.81 1.08 -2.37
N ARG A 62 -16.85 1.90 -2.16
CA ARG A 62 -17.83 2.24 -3.18
C ARG A 62 -17.21 2.91 -4.42
N THR A 63 -16.27 3.83 -4.20
CA THR A 63 -15.68 4.64 -5.29
C THR A 63 -14.63 3.89 -6.07
N MET A 64 -13.81 3.08 -5.39
CA MET A 64 -12.66 2.39 -5.97
C MET A 64 -12.93 0.94 -6.34
N GLY A 65 -13.92 0.32 -5.69
CA GLY A 65 -14.12 -1.13 -5.65
C GLY A 65 -13.22 -1.81 -4.62
N ILE A 66 -13.76 -2.81 -3.93
CA ILE A 66 -13.03 -3.57 -2.90
C ILE A 66 -11.83 -4.32 -3.51
N GLU A 67 -11.95 -4.79 -4.75
CA GLU A 67 -10.88 -5.49 -5.48
C GLU A 67 -9.68 -4.58 -5.76
N THR A 68 -9.91 -3.28 -5.97
CA THR A 68 -8.81 -2.31 -6.16
C THR A 68 -8.04 -2.06 -4.87
N LEU A 69 -8.73 -2.08 -3.74
CA LEU A 69 -8.16 -1.76 -2.43
C LEU A 69 -7.50 -2.97 -1.77
N SER A 70 -8.13 -4.15 -1.86
CA SER A 70 -7.70 -5.34 -1.12
C SER A 70 -7.64 -6.63 -1.94
N GLU A 71 -7.79 -6.58 -3.26
CA GLU A 71 -7.86 -7.76 -4.13
C GLU A 71 -9.00 -8.69 -3.68
N ASP A 72 -8.70 -9.95 -3.34
CA ASP A 72 -9.62 -10.95 -2.78
C ASP A 72 -9.65 -10.96 -1.24
N LYS A 73 -8.89 -10.09 -0.57
CA LYS A 73 -8.62 -10.11 0.86
C LYS A 73 -9.64 -9.29 1.68
N GLU A 74 -9.63 -9.53 2.98
CA GLU A 74 -10.41 -8.72 3.94
C GLU A 74 -9.88 -7.28 4.00
N ILE A 75 -10.80 -6.35 4.30
CA ILE A 75 -10.47 -4.94 4.49
C ILE A 75 -10.98 -4.44 5.85
N PHE A 76 -10.06 -3.93 6.66
CA PHE A 76 -10.37 -3.37 7.97
C PHE A 76 -10.70 -1.90 7.82
N VAL A 77 -11.94 -1.54 8.15
CA VAL A 77 -12.51 -0.20 8.00
C VAL A 77 -12.72 0.42 9.37
N PRO A 78 -11.99 1.48 9.74
CA PRO A 78 -12.16 2.16 11.01
C PRO A 78 -13.57 2.74 11.17
N ILE A 79 -14.15 2.55 12.36
CA ILE A 79 -15.40 3.17 12.78
C ILE A 79 -15.20 3.85 14.14
N THR A 80 -15.96 4.92 14.35
CA THR A 80 -15.97 5.71 15.59
C THR A 80 -17.27 5.50 16.34
N ASN A 81 -17.34 6.02 17.57
CA ASN A 81 -18.56 6.06 18.37
C ASN A 81 -19.75 6.78 17.69
N ILE A 82 -19.49 7.60 16.66
CA ILE A 82 -20.49 8.30 15.86
C ILE A 82 -20.81 7.50 14.58
N SER A 83 -19.79 7.19 13.80
CA SER A 83 -19.97 6.54 12.49
C SER A 83 -20.48 5.10 12.56
N ILE A 84 -20.40 4.45 13.71
CA ILE A 84 -20.98 3.11 13.92
C ILE A 84 -22.50 3.08 13.68
N PHE A 85 -23.19 4.21 13.82
CA PHE A 85 -24.62 4.34 13.59
C PHE A 85 -25.00 4.74 12.16
N ALA A 86 -24.00 4.85 11.26
CA ALA A 86 -24.26 5.08 9.84
C ALA A 86 -25.10 3.94 9.23
N ASP A 87 -25.86 4.26 8.18
CA ASP A 87 -26.49 3.26 7.34
C ASP A 87 -25.45 2.68 6.37
N VAL A 88 -24.71 1.66 6.85
CA VAL A 88 -23.57 1.07 6.13
C VAL A 88 -23.97 0.38 4.82
N GLU A 89 -25.21 -0.16 4.76
CA GLU A 89 -25.71 -0.89 3.60
C GLU A 89 -26.07 0.04 2.43
N SER A 90 -26.56 1.24 2.72
CA SER A 90 -26.82 2.23 1.68
C SER A 90 -25.56 2.83 1.05
N VAL A 91 -24.44 2.70 1.74
CA VAL A 91 -23.17 3.31 1.31
C VAL A 91 -22.38 2.39 0.38
N CYS A 92 -22.39 1.06 0.59
CA CYS A 92 -21.50 0.14 -0.10
C CYS A 92 -22.14 -1.23 -0.33
N ASP A 93 -22.09 -1.71 -1.59
CA ASP A 93 -22.61 -3.02 -2.02
C ASP A 93 -21.55 -4.14 -1.97
N ALA A 94 -20.37 -3.89 -1.40
CA ALA A 94 -19.31 -4.90 -1.32
C ALA A 94 -19.69 -6.07 -0.41
N PRO A 95 -19.13 -7.28 -0.64
CA PRO A 95 -19.39 -8.45 0.19
C PRO A 95 -19.11 -8.18 1.67
N HIS A 96 -20.13 -8.34 2.52
CA HIS A 96 -20.06 -8.00 3.94
C HIS A 96 -19.02 -8.83 4.69
N ASP A 97 -18.83 -10.09 4.32
CA ASP A 97 -17.89 -11.03 4.93
C ASP A 97 -16.42 -10.66 4.69
N ARG A 98 -16.17 -9.75 3.74
CA ARG A 98 -14.84 -9.18 3.46
C ARG A 98 -14.57 -7.88 4.21
N ILE A 99 -15.60 -7.26 4.80
CA ILE A 99 -15.48 -6.00 5.53
C ILE A 99 -15.38 -6.29 7.02
N VAL A 100 -14.32 -5.81 7.65
CA VAL A 100 -14.09 -5.90 9.10
C VAL A 100 -14.16 -4.49 9.68
N PHE A 101 -15.19 -4.19 10.47
CA PHE A 101 -15.26 -2.91 11.16
C PHE A 101 -14.26 -2.85 12.31
N LEU A 102 -13.30 -1.94 12.22
CA LEU A 102 -12.22 -1.76 13.19
C LEU A 102 -12.56 -0.62 14.15
N MET A 103 -12.89 -0.98 15.36
CA MET A 103 -13.20 -0.04 16.44
C MET A 103 -12.01 0.17 17.38
N ASP A 104 -12.09 1.20 18.20
CA ASP A 104 -11.18 1.42 19.33
C ASP A 104 -11.94 1.72 20.62
N ASN A 105 -11.21 2.08 21.70
CA ASN A 105 -11.80 2.35 23.01
C ASN A 105 -12.67 3.63 23.08
N THR A 106 -12.87 4.35 21.99
CA THR A 106 -13.86 5.44 21.91
C THR A 106 -15.29 4.91 21.83
N ILE A 107 -15.49 3.62 21.48
CA ILE A 107 -16.78 2.94 21.48
C ILE A 107 -16.95 2.26 22.84
N PRO A 108 -17.77 2.82 23.75
CA PRO A 108 -17.91 2.28 25.09
C PRO A 108 -18.77 0.99 25.12
N PRO A 109 -18.53 0.06 26.07
CA PRO A 109 -19.24 -1.20 26.15
C PRO A 109 -20.62 -1.05 26.81
N VAL A 110 -21.46 -0.12 26.31
CA VAL A 110 -22.82 0.11 26.82
C VAL A 110 -23.85 -0.44 25.85
N GLU A 111 -25.08 -0.70 26.36
CA GLU A 111 -26.13 -1.44 25.68
C GLU A 111 -26.42 -0.94 24.24
N MET A 112 -26.48 0.37 24.05
CA MET A 112 -26.74 0.97 22.74
C MET A 112 -25.73 0.53 21.69
N TYR A 113 -24.44 0.55 22.03
CA TYR A 113 -23.38 0.12 21.11
C TYR A 113 -23.34 -1.41 20.96
N LEU A 114 -23.55 -2.16 22.05
CA LEU A 114 -23.63 -3.62 21.99
C LEU A 114 -24.74 -4.10 21.04
N ASN A 115 -25.91 -3.46 21.09
CA ASN A 115 -27.01 -3.79 20.19
C ASN A 115 -26.65 -3.48 18.73
N ARG A 116 -26.01 -2.34 18.47
CA ARG A 116 -25.55 -2.01 17.12
C ARG A 116 -24.48 -2.96 16.59
N LEU A 117 -23.53 -3.38 17.43
CA LEU A 117 -22.52 -4.37 17.06
C LEU A 117 -23.14 -5.73 16.73
N LYS A 118 -24.15 -6.17 17.47
CA LYS A 118 -24.91 -7.39 17.17
C LYS A 118 -25.62 -7.29 15.82
N GLU A 119 -26.28 -6.16 15.55
CA GLU A 119 -26.94 -5.91 14.26
C GLU A 119 -25.95 -6.00 13.09
N LEU A 120 -24.76 -5.39 13.21
CA LEU A 120 -23.73 -5.46 12.17
C LEU A 120 -23.26 -6.91 11.93
N ARG A 121 -23.10 -7.71 12.99
CA ARG A 121 -22.78 -9.13 12.87
C ARG A 121 -23.88 -9.94 12.18
N GLU A 122 -25.14 -9.70 12.53
CA GLU A 122 -26.30 -10.35 11.90
C GLU A 122 -26.37 -10.06 10.41
N LYS A 123 -25.89 -8.89 9.97
CA LYS A 123 -25.74 -8.51 8.56
C LYS A 123 -24.52 -9.12 7.87
N GLY A 124 -23.70 -9.89 8.57
CA GLY A 124 -22.55 -10.61 8.02
C GLY A 124 -21.21 -9.87 8.09
N TYR A 125 -21.16 -8.69 8.70
CA TYR A 125 -19.90 -7.97 8.91
C TYR A 125 -19.06 -8.60 10.02
N LYS A 126 -17.74 -8.53 9.87
CA LYS A 126 -16.79 -8.90 10.92
C LYS A 126 -16.42 -7.68 11.77
N LEU A 127 -16.03 -7.93 13.01
CA LEU A 127 -15.69 -6.88 13.96
C LEU A 127 -14.26 -7.07 14.49
N ALA A 128 -13.57 -5.96 14.66
CA ALA A 128 -12.23 -5.92 15.25
C ALA A 128 -12.10 -4.78 16.25
N ILE A 129 -11.23 -4.95 17.25
CA ILE A 129 -10.95 -3.90 18.22
C ILE A 129 -9.44 -3.69 18.38
N ARG A 130 -9.02 -2.44 18.56
CA ARG A 130 -7.64 -2.01 18.77
C ARG A 130 -7.52 -0.97 19.89
N LYS A 131 -6.29 -0.68 20.30
CA LYS A 131 -5.96 0.36 21.28
C LYS A 131 -6.51 0.15 22.71
N LEU A 132 -6.95 -1.04 23.06
CA LEU A 132 -7.34 -1.30 24.44
C LEU A 132 -6.11 -1.41 25.35
N ALA A 133 -6.16 -0.74 26.50
CA ALA A 133 -5.23 -0.99 27.59
C ALA A 133 -5.60 -2.30 28.31
N VAL A 134 -4.61 -2.94 28.95
CA VAL A 134 -4.86 -4.19 29.70
C VAL A 134 -5.91 -4.01 30.81
N SER A 135 -5.96 -2.82 31.42
CA SER A 135 -6.95 -2.46 32.45
C SER A 135 -8.38 -2.39 31.93
N GLU A 136 -8.58 -2.22 30.61
CA GLU A 136 -9.90 -2.10 29.98
C GLU A 136 -10.48 -3.46 29.57
N PHE A 137 -9.69 -4.56 29.56
CA PHE A 137 -10.14 -5.85 29.04
C PHE A 137 -11.41 -6.40 29.70
N GLU A 138 -11.52 -6.26 31.03
CA GLU A 138 -12.70 -6.74 31.77
C GLU A 138 -13.94 -5.88 31.51
N ASP A 139 -13.77 -4.57 31.33
CA ASP A 139 -14.86 -3.66 31.01
C ASP A 139 -15.44 -3.97 29.62
N TYR A 140 -14.58 -4.38 28.68
CA TYR A 140 -14.94 -4.71 27.30
C TYR A 140 -15.37 -6.16 27.07
N ARG A 141 -15.54 -6.97 28.11
CA ARG A 141 -15.84 -8.41 28.00
C ARG A 141 -17.07 -8.73 27.13
N GLU A 142 -18.11 -7.88 27.14
CA GLU A 142 -19.28 -8.10 26.29
C GLU A 142 -18.99 -7.81 24.80
N ILE A 143 -18.17 -6.83 24.51
CA ILE A 143 -17.67 -6.57 23.16
C ILE A 143 -16.76 -7.71 22.72
N MET A 144 -15.91 -8.26 23.61
CA MET A 144 -15.02 -9.39 23.27
C MET A 144 -15.77 -10.65 22.82
N LYS A 145 -17.01 -10.83 23.23
CA LYS A 145 -17.85 -11.94 22.74
C LYS A 145 -18.32 -11.74 21.29
N LEU A 146 -18.26 -10.50 20.79
CA LEU A 146 -18.78 -10.12 19.49
C LEU A 146 -17.68 -9.93 18.43
N VAL A 147 -16.42 -9.68 18.82
CA VAL A 147 -15.34 -9.39 17.90
C VAL A 147 -14.66 -10.64 17.36
N ASP A 148 -14.22 -10.57 16.12
CA ASP A 148 -13.46 -11.63 15.44
C ASP A 148 -11.94 -11.41 15.57
N TYR A 149 -11.49 -10.15 15.76
CA TYR A 149 -10.08 -9.78 15.82
C TYR A 149 -9.79 -8.83 16.97
N VAL A 150 -8.63 -9.01 17.61
CA VAL A 150 -8.08 -8.07 18.60
C VAL A 150 -6.65 -7.70 18.21
N PHE A 151 -6.38 -6.40 18.11
CA PHE A 151 -5.05 -5.85 17.82
C PHE A 151 -4.33 -5.53 19.12
N LEU A 152 -3.18 -6.15 19.33
CA LEU A 152 -2.31 -5.98 20.49
C LEU A 152 -1.03 -5.25 20.06
N ASP A 153 -0.83 -4.00 20.49
CA ASP A 153 0.35 -3.20 20.15
C ASP A 153 1.55 -3.60 21.03
N ASN A 154 2.53 -4.28 20.43
CA ASN A 154 3.75 -4.75 21.10
C ASN A 154 4.58 -3.64 21.78
N ARG A 155 4.45 -2.39 21.31
CA ARG A 155 5.17 -1.23 21.88
C ARG A 155 4.48 -0.69 23.15
N LYS A 156 3.21 -1.03 23.37
CA LYS A 156 2.38 -0.46 24.44
C LYS A 156 2.07 -1.43 25.55
N ILE A 157 1.95 -2.72 25.24
CA ILE A 157 1.58 -3.76 26.20
C ILE A 157 2.48 -4.99 26.06
N ALA A 158 2.56 -5.78 27.14
CA ALA A 158 3.22 -7.09 27.09
C ALA A 158 2.29 -8.10 26.39
N ILE A 159 2.34 -8.14 25.04
CA ILE A 159 1.37 -8.84 24.22
C ILE A 159 1.34 -10.35 24.45
N ASP A 160 2.46 -10.98 24.85
CA ASP A 160 2.48 -12.40 25.20
C ASP A 160 1.65 -12.73 26.46
N LYS A 161 1.58 -11.81 27.44
CA LYS A 161 0.69 -11.96 28.59
C LYS A 161 -0.76 -11.75 28.20
N ALA A 162 -1.05 -10.73 27.35
CA ALA A 162 -2.37 -10.49 26.83
C ALA A 162 -2.85 -11.67 25.96
N LYS A 163 -1.97 -12.27 25.15
CA LYS A 163 -2.26 -13.48 24.36
C LYS A 163 -2.80 -14.62 25.24
N ILE A 164 -2.15 -14.89 26.39
CA ILE A 164 -2.60 -15.94 27.30
C ILE A 164 -4.04 -15.68 27.80
N TYR A 165 -4.38 -14.42 28.11
CA TYR A 165 -5.72 -14.01 28.50
C TYR A 165 -6.74 -14.32 27.40
N PHE A 166 -6.50 -13.85 26.17
CA PHE A 166 -7.41 -14.07 25.05
C PHE A 166 -7.55 -15.54 24.68
N THR A 167 -6.44 -16.28 24.59
CA THR A 167 -6.48 -17.71 24.24
C THR A 167 -7.30 -18.54 25.24
N LYS A 168 -7.30 -18.17 26.53
CA LYS A 168 -8.05 -18.88 27.56
C LYS A 168 -9.52 -18.50 27.60
N LEU A 169 -9.85 -17.22 27.49
CA LEU A 169 -11.19 -16.70 27.70
C LEU A 169 -12.00 -16.52 26.41
N TYR A 170 -11.31 -16.24 25.31
CA TYR A 170 -11.94 -15.92 24.03
C TYR A 170 -11.24 -16.65 22.86
N PRO A 171 -11.29 -17.99 22.81
CA PRO A 171 -10.55 -18.78 21.82
C PRO A 171 -11.03 -18.59 20.37
N HIS A 172 -12.17 -17.94 20.17
CA HIS A 172 -12.70 -17.60 18.84
C HIS A 172 -12.04 -16.35 18.25
N ILE A 173 -11.37 -15.52 19.08
CA ILE A 173 -10.75 -14.28 18.63
C ILE A 173 -9.40 -14.58 17.95
N LYS A 174 -9.23 -14.02 16.78
CA LYS A 174 -7.94 -13.97 16.07
C LYS A 174 -7.12 -12.79 16.58
N LEU A 175 -5.89 -13.05 17.02
CA LEU A 175 -5.01 -12.01 17.54
C LEU A 175 -4.13 -11.43 16.43
N CYS A 176 -4.05 -10.10 16.38
CA CYS A 176 -3.12 -9.37 15.56
C CYS A 176 -2.01 -8.77 16.44
N ALA A 177 -0.76 -9.13 16.18
CA ALA A 177 0.39 -8.50 16.78
C ALA A 177 0.74 -7.23 15.99
N GLY A 178 0.56 -6.06 16.61
CA GLY A 178 0.84 -4.76 16.02
C GLY A 178 2.11 -4.10 16.56
N GLY A 179 2.55 -3.06 15.87
CA GLY A 179 3.73 -2.29 16.27
C GLY A 179 5.04 -3.02 16.02
N ILE A 180 5.13 -3.78 14.94
CA ILE A 180 6.31 -4.57 14.58
C ILE A 180 7.21 -3.74 13.67
N ASP A 181 8.37 -3.33 14.20
CA ASP A 181 9.27 -2.39 13.51
C ASP A 181 10.50 -3.08 12.88
N SER A 182 10.75 -4.36 13.18
CA SER A 182 11.89 -5.11 12.62
C SER A 182 11.59 -6.59 12.41
N MET A 183 12.37 -7.24 11.55
CA MET A 183 12.29 -8.68 11.30
C MET A 183 12.59 -9.50 12.54
N GLU A 184 13.50 -9.05 13.42
CA GLU A 184 13.81 -9.74 14.66
C GLU A 184 12.60 -9.80 15.59
N VAL A 185 11.82 -8.72 15.69
CA VAL A 185 10.59 -8.68 16.48
C VAL A 185 9.53 -9.58 15.83
N PHE A 186 9.39 -9.54 14.51
CA PHE A 186 8.46 -10.41 13.77
C PHE A 186 8.77 -11.89 14.03
N GLU A 187 10.03 -12.33 13.84
CA GLU A 187 10.44 -13.71 14.04
C GLU A 187 10.28 -14.16 15.50
N SER A 188 10.54 -13.28 16.45
CA SER A 188 10.31 -13.55 17.89
C SER A 188 8.82 -13.80 18.19
N LEU A 189 7.93 -12.96 17.67
CA LEU A 189 6.48 -13.08 17.86
C LEU A 189 5.92 -14.31 17.14
N LYS A 190 6.40 -14.59 15.94
CA LYS A 190 6.07 -15.81 15.18
C LYS A 190 6.48 -17.06 15.95
N ALA A 191 7.70 -17.10 16.49
CA ALA A 191 8.20 -18.22 17.28
C ALA A 191 7.39 -18.43 18.58
N SER A 192 6.88 -17.34 19.20
CA SER A 192 6.00 -17.44 20.36
C SER A 192 4.60 -17.98 20.02
N GLY A 193 4.20 -17.92 18.75
CA GLY A 193 2.94 -18.44 18.20
C GLY A 193 1.68 -17.75 18.74
N GLY A 194 0.53 -18.13 18.18
CA GLY A 194 -0.79 -17.71 18.67
C GLY A 194 -1.30 -16.37 18.12
N TYR A 195 -0.58 -15.76 17.19
CA TYR A 195 -1.03 -14.62 16.40
C TYR A 195 -1.38 -15.07 14.99
N GLN A 196 -2.49 -14.58 14.46
CA GLN A 196 -2.95 -14.88 13.10
C GLN A 196 -2.59 -13.76 12.12
N LEU A 197 -2.41 -12.53 12.65
CA LEU A 197 -2.07 -11.36 11.85
C LEU A 197 -0.90 -10.61 12.48
N TYR A 198 -0.10 -9.98 11.64
CA TYR A 198 1.04 -9.15 12.02
C TYR A 198 0.97 -7.80 11.31
N GLU A 199 1.03 -6.69 12.06
CA GLU A 199 0.97 -5.31 11.56
C GLU A 199 2.25 -4.56 11.90
N GLY A 200 2.91 -4.00 10.89
CA GLY A 200 4.10 -3.18 11.10
C GLY A 200 4.93 -2.95 9.85
N ASN A 201 6.03 -2.22 10.02
CA ASN A 201 6.92 -1.85 8.92
C ASN A 201 8.09 -2.83 8.71
N PHE A 202 8.11 -3.95 9.43
CA PHE A 202 9.21 -4.93 9.46
C PHE A 202 9.60 -5.44 8.05
N TYR A 203 8.67 -5.56 7.13
CA TYR A 203 8.89 -6.05 5.77
C TYR A 203 9.64 -5.04 4.87
N ARG A 204 9.74 -3.79 5.30
CA ARG A 204 10.43 -2.69 4.58
C ARG A 204 11.88 -2.49 5.04
N VAL A 205 12.28 -3.19 6.09
CA VAL A 205 13.61 -3.03 6.69
C VAL A 205 14.53 -4.08 6.11
N PRO A 206 15.67 -3.69 5.48
CA PRO A 206 16.63 -4.65 4.95
C PRO A 206 17.23 -5.51 6.06
N VAL A 207 17.41 -6.79 5.80
CA VAL A 207 18.17 -7.68 6.68
C VAL A 207 19.65 -7.39 6.45
N THR A 208 20.25 -6.57 7.31
CA THR A 208 21.64 -6.08 7.16
C THR A 208 22.71 -7.09 7.60
N LYS A 209 22.38 -8.37 7.75
CA LYS A 209 23.34 -9.40 8.20
C LYS A 209 23.87 -10.23 7.02
N GLY A 210 25.08 -9.94 6.60
CA GLY A 210 25.88 -10.74 5.67
C GLY A 210 25.94 -10.13 4.26
N SER A 211 27.10 -10.23 3.62
CA SER A 211 27.26 -9.96 2.19
C SER A 211 26.72 -11.18 1.44
N HIS A 212 25.47 -11.16 1.02
CA HIS A 212 24.94 -12.20 0.13
C HIS A 212 25.36 -11.90 -1.30
N GLU A 213 25.88 -12.91 -2.00
CA GLU A 213 26.07 -12.82 -3.46
C GLU A 213 24.68 -12.69 -4.10
N VAL A 214 24.57 -11.75 -5.05
CA VAL A 214 23.32 -11.57 -5.81
C VAL A 214 23.08 -12.80 -6.66
N ALA A 215 21.89 -13.40 -6.57
CA ALA A 215 21.55 -14.58 -7.35
C ALA A 215 21.77 -14.34 -8.86
N PRO A 216 22.31 -15.32 -9.64
CA PRO A 216 22.62 -15.14 -11.06
C PRO A 216 21.47 -14.59 -11.91
N LEU A 217 20.23 -14.97 -11.62
CA LEU A 217 19.03 -14.45 -12.30
C LEU A 217 18.86 -12.94 -12.05
N LYS A 218 19.10 -12.47 -10.84
CA LYS A 218 19.03 -11.03 -10.50
C LYS A 218 20.11 -10.23 -11.21
N VAL A 219 21.28 -10.81 -11.47
CA VAL A 219 22.36 -10.16 -12.22
C VAL A 219 21.90 -9.85 -13.65
N ASN A 220 21.22 -10.76 -14.33
CA ASN A 220 20.69 -10.52 -15.68
C ASN A 220 19.64 -9.40 -15.68
N TYR A 221 18.80 -9.32 -14.66
CA TYR A 221 17.82 -8.25 -14.52
C TYR A 221 18.46 -6.90 -14.25
N ILE A 222 19.53 -6.86 -13.44
CA ILE A 222 20.34 -5.66 -13.23
C ILE A 222 20.99 -5.20 -14.54
N GLU A 223 21.55 -6.15 -15.34
CA GLU A 223 22.11 -5.83 -16.67
C GLU A 223 21.04 -5.16 -17.55
N LEU A 224 19.82 -5.71 -17.59
CA LEU A 224 18.72 -5.17 -18.38
C LEU A 224 18.33 -3.77 -17.92
N LEU A 225 18.21 -3.56 -16.60
CA LEU A 225 17.97 -2.22 -16.03
C LEU A 225 19.05 -1.22 -16.44
N ASN A 226 20.31 -1.62 -16.41
CA ASN A 226 21.43 -0.77 -16.79
C ASN A 226 21.42 -0.42 -18.28
N VAL A 227 21.05 -1.37 -19.14
CA VAL A 227 20.91 -1.11 -20.58
C VAL A 227 19.83 -0.06 -20.83
N VAL A 228 18.64 -0.19 -20.24
CA VAL A 228 17.51 0.70 -20.56
C VAL A 228 17.56 2.05 -19.84
N ASN A 229 18.23 2.13 -18.70
CA ASN A 229 18.39 3.38 -17.96
C ASN A 229 19.60 4.21 -18.41
N ASN A 230 20.38 3.69 -19.37
CA ASN A 230 21.40 4.50 -20.05
C ASN A 230 20.73 5.59 -20.89
N ALA A 231 21.28 6.81 -20.85
CA ALA A 231 20.75 7.95 -21.63
C ALA A 231 20.71 7.68 -23.14
N ASN A 232 21.66 6.88 -23.64
CA ASN A 232 21.81 6.54 -25.06
C ASN A 232 21.44 5.07 -25.34
N PHE A 233 20.42 4.51 -24.64
CA PHE A 233 20.10 3.11 -24.87
C PHE A 233 19.52 2.86 -26.26
N GLU A 234 19.92 1.73 -26.85
CA GLU A 234 19.43 1.28 -28.14
C GLU A 234 18.35 0.20 -27.95
N LEU A 235 17.24 0.35 -28.70
CA LEU A 235 16.13 -0.63 -28.67
C LEU A 235 16.60 -2.04 -29.00
N THR A 236 17.57 -2.17 -29.90
CA THR A 236 18.16 -3.46 -30.30
C THR A 236 18.88 -4.15 -29.14
N LYS A 237 19.66 -3.41 -28.36
CA LYS A 237 20.36 -3.96 -27.19
C LYS A 237 19.37 -4.43 -26.12
N ALA A 238 18.34 -3.65 -25.87
CA ALA A 238 17.28 -4.06 -24.94
C ALA A 238 16.57 -5.32 -25.45
N ALA A 239 16.21 -5.39 -26.72
CA ALA A 239 15.59 -6.55 -27.33
C ALA A 239 16.46 -7.82 -27.23
N ASP A 240 17.79 -7.69 -27.42
CA ASP A 240 18.72 -8.81 -27.32
C ASP A 240 18.83 -9.34 -25.88
N VAL A 241 18.78 -8.47 -24.84
CA VAL A 241 18.79 -8.90 -23.44
C VAL A 241 17.44 -9.52 -23.04
N ILE A 242 16.31 -8.92 -23.45
CA ILE A 242 14.97 -9.49 -23.23
C ILE A 242 14.89 -10.89 -23.85
N GLY A 243 15.48 -11.10 -25.05
CA GLY A 243 15.47 -12.37 -25.74
C GLY A 243 16.18 -13.52 -25.02
N ARG A 244 17.00 -13.23 -24.02
CA ARG A 244 17.66 -14.24 -23.17
C ARG A 244 16.73 -14.77 -22.08
N ASP A 245 15.59 -14.08 -21.82
CA ASP A 245 14.61 -14.46 -20.82
C ASP A 245 13.25 -14.76 -21.48
N THR A 246 12.83 -16.03 -21.36
CA THR A 246 11.58 -16.51 -21.97
C THR A 246 10.34 -15.85 -21.37
N ALA A 247 10.33 -15.59 -20.06
CA ALA A 247 9.19 -14.99 -19.37
C ALA A 247 9.01 -13.54 -19.79
N LEU A 248 10.10 -12.74 -19.82
CA LEU A 248 10.09 -11.37 -20.31
C LEU A 248 9.70 -11.30 -21.79
N THR A 249 10.22 -12.21 -22.63
CA THR A 249 9.87 -12.29 -24.05
C THR A 249 8.37 -12.50 -24.25
N ILE A 250 7.79 -13.51 -23.60
CA ILE A 250 6.36 -13.81 -23.67
C ILE A 250 5.53 -12.63 -23.15
N SER A 251 5.93 -12.04 -22.04
CA SER A 251 5.23 -10.90 -21.44
C SER A 251 5.22 -9.68 -22.36
N LEU A 252 6.36 -9.34 -22.98
CA LEU A 252 6.45 -8.24 -23.95
C LEU A 252 5.55 -8.46 -25.16
N LEU A 253 5.63 -9.64 -25.78
CA LEU A 253 4.84 -9.98 -26.96
C LEU A 253 3.34 -9.97 -26.64
N LYS A 254 2.92 -10.49 -25.49
CA LYS A 254 1.53 -10.44 -25.04
C LYS A 254 1.03 -9.01 -24.86
N MET A 255 1.83 -8.15 -24.20
CA MET A 255 1.45 -6.76 -23.97
C MET A 255 1.26 -6.02 -25.31
N VAL A 256 2.23 -6.11 -26.22
CA VAL A 256 2.19 -5.38 -27.49
C VAL A 256 1.06 -5.90 -28.38
N ASN A 257 0.81 -7.22 -28.42
CA ASN A 257 -0.29 -7.80 -29.20
C ASN A 257 -1.69 -7.42 -28.69
N ARG A 258 -1.84 -7.04 -27.43
CA ARG A 258 -3.11 -6.45 -26.93
C ARG A 258 -3.34 -5.03 -27.43
N MET A 259 -2.29 -4.29 -27.74
CA MET A 259 -2.37 -2.92 -28.24
C MET A 259 -2.68 -2.87 -29.75
N THR A 260 -2.52 -3.99 -30.45
CA THR A 260 -2.66 -4.08 -31.91
C THR A 260 -3.95 -4.84 -32.28
N VAL A 261 -4.79 -4.24 -33.13
CA VAL A 261 -6.10 -4.79 -33.51
C VAL A 261 -6.00 -5.86 -34.62
N ASN A 262 -4.94 -5.85 -35.47
CA ASN A 262 -4.92 -6.64 -36.71
C ASN A 262 -3.59 -7.32 -37.09
N SER A 263 -2.55 -7.28 -36.28
CA SER A 263 -1.28 -7.93 -36.64
C SER A 263 -0.60 -8.60 -35.45
N GLY A 264 -0.49 -9.92 -35.47
CA GLY A 264 0.30 -10.66 -34.49
C GLY A 264 1.78 -10.29 -34.60
N ILE A 265 2.31 -9.63 -33.58
CA ILE A 265 3.74 -9.33 -33.48
C ILE A 265 4.41 -10.56 -32.86
N THR A 266 5.38 -11.12 -33.61
CA THR A 266 6.05 -12.38 -33.25
C THR A 266 7.52 -12.18 -32.88
N THR A 267 8.07 -10.98 -33.08
CA THR A 267 9.48 -10.73 -32.77
C THR A 267 9.68 -9.62 -31.72
N ILE A 268 10.63 -9.83 -30.82
CA ILE A 268 10.97 -8.90 -29.74
C ILE A 268 11.39 -7.53 -30.31
N ARG A 269 12.20 -7.53 -31.39
CA ARG A 269 12.66 -6.29 -32.02
C ARG A 269 11.50 -5.46 -32.57
N HIS A 270 10.52 -6.11 -33.20
CA HIS A 270 9.31 -5.42 -33.68
C HIS A 270 8.46 -4.88 -32.53
N ALA A 271 8.29 -5.68 -31.46
CA ALA A 271 7.60 -5.24 -30.24
C ALA A 271 8.29 -4.02 -29.59
N ALA A 272 9.61 -4.06 -29.45
CA ALA A 272 10.40 -2.96 -28.91
C ALA A 272 10.29 -1.68 -29.78
N ALA A 273 10.35 -1.84 -31.11
CA ALA A 273 10.23 -0.71 -32.04
C ALA A 273 8.83 -0.06 -31.98
N MET A 274 7.77 -0.85 -31.81
CA MET A 274 6.41 -0.34 -31.68
C MET A 274 6.17 0.47 -30.41
N LEU A 275 6.74 0.03 -29.30
CA LEU A 275 6.62 0.76 -28.03
C LEU A 275 7.45 2.06 -28.04
N GLY A 276 8.58 2.04 -28.74
CA GLY A 276 9.57 3.12 -28.65
C GLY A 276 10.34 3.10 -27.34
N GLN A 277 11.36 3.94 -27.25
CA GLN A 277 12.32 3.93 -26.12
C GLN A 277 11.66 4.21 -24.77
N LYS A 278 10.78 5.20 -24.69
CA LYS A 278 10.15 5.62 -23.41
C LYS A 278 9.27 4.54 -22.82
N GLU A 279 8.34 4.03 -23.61
CA GLU A 279 7.39 3.01 -23.12
C GLU A 279 8.08 1.66 -22.89
N LEU A 280 9.06 1.29 -23.74
CA LEU A 280 9.85 0.08 -23.53
C LEU A 280 10.68 0.17 -22.24
N ARG A 281 11.32 1.30 -21.94
CA ARG A 281 12.05 1.54 -20.68
C ARG A 281 11.13 1.36 -19.47
N LYS A 282 9.97 2.00 -19.49
CA LYS A 282 9.00 1.92 -18.40
C LYS A 282 8.50 0.48 -18.20
N TRP A 283 8.19 -0.20 -19.30
CA TRP A 283 7.76 -1.59 -19.24
C TRP A 283 8.85 -2.51 -18.68
N ILE A 284 10.10 -2.36 -19.15
CA ILE A 284 11.22 -3.18 -18.65
C ILE A 284 11.45 -2.93 -17.17
N ASN A 285 11.51 -1.68 -16.72
CA ASN A 285 11.67 -1.36 -15.31
C ASN A 285 10.59 -2.02 -14.46
N THR A 286 9.35 -2.02 -14.92
CA THR A 286 8.23 -2.66 -14.21
C THR A 286 8.31 -4.19 -14.24
N ALA A 287 8.55 -4.78 -15.41
CA ALA A 287 8.58 -6.23 -15.59
C ALA A 287 9.76 -6.88 -14.86
N VAL A 288 10.95 -6.28 -14.99
CA VAL A 288 12.17 -6.75 -14.32
C VAL A 288 12.02 -6.65 -12.80
N THR A 289 11.42 -5.58 -12.31
CA THR A 289 11.15 -5.45 -10.88
C THR A 289 10.30 -6.61 -10.38
N ASN A 290 9.20 -6.95 -11.04
CA ASN A 290 8.39 -8.09 -10.65
C ASN A 290 9.20 -9.41 -10.54
N GLU A 291 10.09 -9.67 -11.50
CA GLU A 291 10.92 -10.88 -11.50
C GLU A 291 12.02 -10.85 -10.43
N MET A 292 12.61 -9.69 -10.18
CA MET A 292 13.62 -9.52 -9.11
C MET A 292 13.06 -9.75 -7.72
N TYR A 293 11.75 -9.56 -7.55
CA TYR A 293 11.05 -9.72 -6.28
C TYR A 293 10.41 -11.10 -6.08
N ALA A 294 10.54 -12.02 -7.04
CA ALA A 294 9.85 -13.30 -7.00
C ALA A 294 10.12 -14.13 -5.71
N ASP A 295 11.26 -13.90 -5.05
CA ASP A 295 11.66 -14.52 -3.79
C ASP A 295 11.34 -13.66 -2.55
N LYS A 296 10.69 -12.52 -2.71
CA LYS A 296 10.33 -11.59 -1.62
C LYS A 296 8.81 -11.62 -1.37
N PRO A 297 8.36 -11.17 -0.20
CA PRO A 297 6.94 -10.99 0.03
C PRO A 297 6.29 -10.12 -1.05
N SER A 298 5.13 -10.53 -1.55
CA SER A 298 4.40 -9.82 -2.63
C SER A 298 4.19 -8.33 -2.33
N GLU A 299 4.09 -7.97 -1.04
CA GLU A 299 3.91 -6.58 -0.62
C GLU A 299 5.14 -5.70 -0.86
N VAL A 300 6.36 -6.25 -0.87
CA VAL A 300 7.57 -5.48 -1.24
C VAL A 300 7.49 -5.07 -2.71
N THR A 301 7.07 -5.99 -3.58
CA THR A 301 6.83 -5.70 -5.01
C THR A 301 5.74 -4.65 -5.18
N ARG A 302 4.60 -4.86 -4.50
CA ARG A 302 3.48 -3.92 -4.53
C ARG A 302 3.90 -2.52 -4.08
N LEU A 303 4.61 -2.42 -2.97
CA LEU A 303 5.14 -1.17 -2.43
C LEU A 303 6.05 -0.45 -3.43
N SER A 304 7.01 -1.16 -4.03
CA SER A 304 7.92 -0.59 -5.04
C SER A 304 7.17 -0.02 -6.24
N LEU A 305 6.22 -0.78 -6.78
CA LEU A 305 5.45 -0.37 -7.96
C LEU A 305 4.48 0.79 -7.64
N LEU A 306 3.81 0.75 -6.49
CA LEU A 306 2.96 1.85 -6.06
C LEU A 306 3.76 3.13 -5.85
N ARG A 307 4.93 3.04 -5.21
CA ARG A 307 5.83 4.18 -5.03
C ARG A 307 6.31 4.76 -6.35
N ALA A 308 6.68 3.90 -7.30
CA ALA A 308 7.08 4.34 -8.64
C ALA A 308 5.99 5.17 -9.30
N LYS A 309 4.75 4.64 -9.31
CA LYS A 309 3.63 5.33 -9.95
C LYS A 309 3.18 6.57 -9.18
N PHE A 310 3.18 6.50 -7.86
CA PHE A 310 2.80 7.62 -7.00
C PHE A 310 3.80 8.78 -7.13
N ALA A 311 5.10 8.51 -7.08
CA ALA A 311 6.14 9.52 -7.30
C ALA A 311 6.03 10.17 -8.69
N GLU A 312 5.79 9.37 -9.74
CA GLU A 312 5.53 9.87 -11.09
C GLU A 312 4.32 10.82 -11.11
N ASN A 313 3.21 10.40 -10.50
CA ASN A 313 1.96 11.18 -10.46
C ASN A 313 2.10 12.47 -9.63
N LEU A 314 2.98 12.49 -8.63
CA LEU A 314 3.30 13.68 -7.83
C LEU A 314 4.13 14.71 -8.62
N GLY A 315 4.86 14.30 -9.66
CA GLY A 315 5.72 15.17 -10.44
C GLY A 315 5.05 16.47 -10.91
N PRO A 316 3.89 16.44 -11.55
CA PRO A 316 3.17 17.65 -11.96
C PRO A 316 2.80 18.57 -10.80
N ILE A 317 2.47 18.01 -9.63
CA ILE A 317 2.08 18.76 -8.42
C ILE A 317 3.28 19.53 -7.87
N PHE A 318 4.48 18.96 -7.96
CA PHE A 318 5.73 19.56 -7.53
C PHE A 318 6.43 20.37 -8.64
N GLY A 319 5.81 20.53 -9.81
CA GLY A 319 6.40 21.29 -10.92
C GLY A 319 7.53 20.54 -11.62
N MET A 320 7.58 19.20 -11.51
CA MET A 320 8.62 18.32 -12.01
C MET A 320 8.13 17.39 -13.13
N ARG A 321 7.31 17.91 -14.06
CA ARG A 321 6.79 17.11 -15.20
C ARG A 321 7.88 16.54 -16.08
N ASP A 322 8.99 17.25 -16.21
CA ASP A 322 10.18 16.86 -16.95
C ASP A 322 11.00 15.76 -16.25
N LYS A 323 10.74 15.50 -14.97
CA LYS A 323 11.42 14.50 -14.13
C LYS A 323 10.58 13.23 -13.89
N SER A 324 9.58 12.99 -14.72
CA SER A 324 8.65 11.86 -14.58
C SER A 324 9.38 10.50 -14.53
N GLU A 325 10.40 10.30 -15.36
CA GLU A 325 11.17 9.06 -15.40
C GLU A 325 12.04 8.88 -14.15
N GLU A 326 12.72 9.94 -13.69
CA GLU A 326 13.54 9.90 -12.48
C GLU A 326 12.70 9.71 -11.22
N LEU A 327 11.52 10.32 -11.15
CA LEU A 327 10.56 10.12 -10.06
C LEU A 327 10.05 8.68 -10.04
N PHE A 328 9.71 8.12 -11.19
CA PHE A 328 9.31 6.71 -11.30
C PHE A 328 10.41 5.78 -10.81
N LEU A 329 11.67 5.97 -11.26
CA LEU A 329 12.81 5.17 -10.82
C LEU A 329 13.13 5.35 -9.33
N MET A 330 13.01 6.56 -8.80
CA MET A 330 13.18 6.83 -7.37
C MET A 330 12.17 6.01 -6.55
N GLY A 331 10.91 6.02 -6.91
CA GLY A 331 9.89 5.21 -6.24
C GLY A 331 10.18 3.72 -6.37
N LEU A 332 10.52 3.25 -7.57
CA LEU A 332 10.79 1.85 -7.88
C LEU A 332 11.97 1.29 -7.07
N PHE A 333 13.07 2.04 -6.97
CA PHE A 333 14.28 1.61 -6.26
C PHE A 333 14.31 1.99 -4.79
N SER A 334 13.23 2.55 -4.25
CA SER A 334 13.15 2.95 -2.85
C SER A 334 13.20 1.79 -1.84
N VAL A 335 13.13 0.55 -2.31
CA VAL A 335 13.29 -0.70 -1.52
C VAL A 335 14.30 -1.66 -2.18
N LEU A 336 15.23 -1.12 -2.98
CA LEU A 336 16.23 -1.93 -3.68
C LEU A 336 17.18 -2.67 -2.71
N ASP A 337 17.46 -2.08 -1.57
CA ASP A 337 18.20 -2.65 -0.44
C ASP A 337 17.54 -3.92 0.11
N VAL A 338 16.21 -3.91 0.26
CA VAL A 338 15.44 -5.09 0.70
C VAL A 338 15.52 -6.21 -0.34
N ILE A 339 15.50 -5.85 -1.63
CA ILE A 339 15.50 -6.81 -2.74
C ILE A 339 16.84 -7.50 -2.88
N LEU A 340 17.90 -6.70 -2.83
CA LEU A 340 19.26 -7.19 -3.04
C LEU A 340 19.92 -7.66 -1.74
N GLU A 341 19.26 -7.45 -0.59
CA GLU A 341 19.79 -7.76 0.75
C GLU A 341 21.15 -7.09 1.00
N LYS A 342 21.25 -5.84 0.54
CA LYS A 342 22.46 -5.02 0.63
C LYS A 342 22.14 -3.63 1.16
N PRO A 343 23.09 -2.94 1.79
CA PRO A 343 22.92 -1.52 2.08
C PRO A 343 22.53 -0.74 0.82
N MET A 344 21.63 0.24 0.95
CA MET A 344 21.11 1.02 -0.19
C MET A 344 22.25 1.61 -1.04
N ALA A 345 23.34 2.05 -0.42
CA ALA A 345 24.51 2.60 -1.15
C ALA A 345 25.11 1.57 -2.10
N GLU A 346 25.33 0.33 -1.63
CA GLU A 346 25.87 -0.75 -2.47
C GLU A 346 24.86 -1.20 -3.53
N ALA A 347 23.58 -1.28 -3.16
CA ALA A 347 22.53 -1.64 -4.10
C ALA A 347 22.41 -0.65 -5.27
N LEU A 348 22.54 0.66 -4.99
CA LEU A 348 22.49 1.72 -6.00
C LEU A 348 23.77 1.82 -6.87
N GLU A 349 24.88 1.23 -6.46
CA GLU A 349 26.07 1.09 -7.33
C GLU A 349 25.87 0.04 -8.42
N MET A 350 24.98 -0.93 -8.19
CA MET A 350 24.71 -2.00 -9.15
C MET A 350 23.77 -1.56 -10.27
N VAL A 351 22.97 -0.51 -10.07
CA VAL A 351 21.99 0.00 -11.05
C VAL A 351 22.39 1.38 -11.57
N MET A 352 22.17 1.60 -12.86
CA MET A 352 22.43 2.90 -13.48
C MET A 352 21.23 3.82 -13.27
N VAL A 353 21.38 4.82 -12.42
CA VAL A 353 20.37 5.86 -12.15
C VAL A 353 21.00 7.23 -12.09
N ALA A 354 20.20 8.27 -12.35
CA ALA A 354 20.64 9.66 -12.27
C ALA A 354 21.11 10.03 -10.85
N GLY A 355 22.08 10.95 -10.74
CA GLY A 355 22.58 11.43 -9.44
C GLY A 355 21.47 11.95 -8.54
N GLU A 356 20.49 12.70 -9.08
CA GLU A 356 19.34 13.21 -8.32
C GLU A 356 18.51 12.09 -7.66
N VAL A 357 18.41 10.91 -8.29
CA VAL A 357 17.74 9.73 -7.71
C VAL A 357 18.58 9.16 -6.57
N LYS A 358 19.89 9.04 -6.75
CA LYS A 358 20.82 8.59 -5.70
C LYS A 358 20.78 9.51 -4.49
N ASP A 359 20.83 10.82 -4.68
CA ASP A 359 20.79 11.81 -3.62
C ASP A 359 19.50 11.71 -2.79
N ALA A 360 18.35 11.55 -3.47
CA ALA A 360 17.06 11.39 -2.80
C ALA A 360 16.98 10.09 -1.98
N LEU A 361 17.49 8.97 -2.52
CA LEU A 361 17.39 7.66 -1.87
C LEU A 361 18.43 7.47 -0.75
N LEU A 362 19.65 8.00 -0.88
CA LEU A 362 20.73 7.83 0.10
C LEU A 362 20.69 8.86 1.22
N SER A 363 20.44 10.11 0.86
CA SER A 363 20.63 11.23 1.78
C SER A 363 19.32 11.99 2.09
N GLY A 364 18.25 11.68 1.38
CA GLY A 364 17.01 12.46 1.48
C GLY A 364 17.18 13.91 1.03
N THR A 365 18.11 14.17 0.10
CA THR A 365 18.47 15.51 -0.38
C THR A 365 18.25 15.66 -1.88
N GLY A 366 18.44 16.86 -2.40
CA GLY A 366 18.29 17.15 -3.83
C GLY A 366 16.85 17.44 -4.25
N LYS A 367 16.65 17.62 -5.55
CA LYS A 367 15.39 18.10 -6.11
C LYS A 367 14.23 17.13 -5.91
N LEU A 368 14.48 15.83 -5.90
CA LEU A 368 13.44 14.79 -5.78
C LEU A 368 13.07 14.49 -4.33
N ALA A 369 13.88 14.89 -3.36
CA ALA A 369 13.70 14.62 -1.94
C ALA A 369 12.34 15.08 -1.36
N PRO A 370 11.76 16.24 -1.73
CA PRO A 370 10.44 16.63 -1.25
C PRO A 370 9.34 15.62 -1.62
N VAL A 371 9.39 15.05 -2.84
CA VAL A 371 8.44 14.03 -3.30
C VAL A 371 8.63 12.75 -2.52
N MET A 372 9.88 12.31 -2.31
CA MET A 372 10.19 11.11 -1.53
C MET A 372 9.70 11.24 -0.08
N ASN A 373 9.96 12.36 0.56
CA ASN A 373 9.52 12.62 1.93
C ASN A 373 7.98 12.62 2.03
N LEU A 374 7.29 13.35 1.14
CA LEU A 374 5.83 13.35 1.13
C LEU A 374 5.26 11.94 0.96
N MET A 375 5.79 11.17 0.02
CA MET A 375 5.36 9.80 -0.24
C MET A 375 5.52 8.90 0.99
N GLN A 376 6.66 8.97 1.69
CA GLN A 376 6.90 8.21 2.92
C GLN A 376 5.95 8.59 4.05
N GLN A 377 5.71 9.89 4.27
CA GLN A 377 4.76 10.34 5.29
C GLN A 377 3.33 9.93 4.96
N TYR A 378 2.98 9.97 3.68
CA TYR A 378 1.67 9.56 3.18
C TYR A 378 1.39 8.07 3.46
N GLU A 379 2.33 7.19 3.10
CA GLU A 379 2.23 5.74 3.32
C GLU A 379 2.16 5.34 4.80
N ASN A 380 2.78 6.14 5.66
CA ASN A 380 2.74 5.95 7.11
C ASN A 380 1.49 6.54 7.76
N ALA A 381 0.56 7.06 6.96
CA ALA A 381 -0.64 7.77 7.42
C ALA A 381 -0.33 8.91 8.40
N ASN A 382 0.85 9.55 8.26
CA ASN A 382 1.27 10.69 9.07
C ASN A 382 0.67 11.99 8.50
N TRP A 383 -0.65 12.11 8.61
CA TRP A 383 -1.43 13.16 7.98
C TRP A 383 -1.06 14.56 8.43
N GLN A 384 -0.62 14.72 9.68
CA GLN A 384 -0.15 16.01 10.20
C GLN A 384 1.09 16.47 9.43
N GLU A 385 2.04 15.59 9.21
CA GLU A 385 3.26 15.88 8.47
C GLU A 385 2.99 16.08 6.98
N VAL A 386 2.13 15.25 6.38
CA VAL A 386 1.66 15.44 5.00
C VAL A 386 1.06 16.83 4.82
N SER A 387 0.14 17.22 5.69
CA SER A 387 -0.49 18.55 5.65
C SER A 387 0.53 19.68 5.82
N ARG A 388 1.48 19.52 6.75
CA ARG A 388 2.56 20.49 6.98
C ARG A 388 3.44 20.68 5.74
N LEU A 389 3.86 19.58 5.11
CA LEU A 389 4.69 19.62 3.89
C LEU A 389 3.95 20.30 2.74
N LEU A 390 2.69 19.95 2.51
CA LEU A 390 1.89 20.55 1.45
C LEU A 390 1.66 22.06 1.66
N LEU A 391 1.42 22.47 2.92
CA LEU A 391 1.30 23.89 3.27
C LEU A 391 2.56 24.70 2.98
N LEU A 392 3.72 24.16 3.39
CA LEU A 392 5.01 24.83 3.16
C LEU A 392 5.27 25.03 1.67
N ASP A 393 4.90 24.06 0.85
CA ASP A 393 5.07 24.12 -0.61
C ASP A 393 3.88 24.75 -1.34
N LYS A 394 2.88 25.29 -0.61
CA LYS A 394 1.66 25.89 -1.14
C LYS A 394 0.92 24.96 -2.12
N LYS A 395 0.83 23.67 -1.77
CA LYS A 395 0.16 22.63 -2.55
C LYS A 395 -1.18 22.26 -1.92
N GLU A 396 -2.12 21.83 -2.76
CA GLU A 396 -3.42 21.33 -2.33
C GLU A 396 -3.35 19.84 -2.00
N VAL A 397 -4.19 19.38 -1.08
CA VAL A 397 -4.27 17.97 -0.66
C VAL A 397 -4.95 17.10 -1.72
N ALA A 398 -6.02 17.59 -2.36
CA ALA A 398 -6.82 16.82 -3.30
C ALA A 398 -6.02 16.22 -4.47
N PRO A 399 -5.15 16.96 -5.18
CA PRO A 399 -4.34 16.38 -6.24
C PRO A 399 -3.39 15.27 -5.75
N VAL A 400 -2.91 15.35 -4.50
CA VAL A 400 -2.04 14.31 -3.92
C VAL A 400 -2.83 13.04 -3.67
N ASN A 401 -4.05 13.16 -3.14
CA ASN A 401 -4.94 12.02 -2.98
C ASN A 401 -5.27 11.36 -4.33
N ASP A 402 -5.64 12.19 -5.34
CA ASP A 402 -5.93 11.69 -6.68
C ASP A 402 -4.73 10.95 -7.27
N ALA A 403 -3.51 11.47 -7.07
CA ALA A 403 -2.27 10.84 -7.51
C ALA A 403 -2.06 9.45 -6.88
N TYR A 404 -2.38 9.30 -5.59
CA TYR A 404 -2.31 8.00 -4.90
C TYR A 404 -3.40 7.03 -5.38
N MET A 405 -4.64 7.49 -5.50
CA MET A 405 -5.77 6.69 -5.99
C MET A 405 -5.52 6.17 -7.42
N ASP A 406 -4.97 7.00 -8.29
CA ASP A 406 -4.61 6.61 -9.65
C ASP A 406 -3.44 5.61 -9.67
N SER A 407 -2.56 5.65 -8.68
CA SER A 407 -1.49 4.65 -8.53
C SER A 407 -2.04 3.28 -8.12
N LEU A 408 -3.05 3.23 -7.25
CA LEU A 408 -3.75 2.00 -6.88
C LEU A 408 -4.48 1.39 -8.07
N LYS A 409 -5.19 2.21 -8.87
CA LYS A 409 -5.87 1.74 -10.09
C LYS A 409 -4.87 1.18 -11.10
N TRP A 410 -3.76 1.92 -11.32
CA TRP A 410 -2.70 1.47 -12.22
C TRP A 410 -2.10 0.12 -11.78
N TYR A 411 -1.84 -0.05 -10.47
CA TYR A 411 -1.34 -1.31 -9.93
C TYR A 411 -2.34 -2.45 -10.14
N ARG A 412 -3.61 -2.23 -9.84
CA ARG A 412 -4.68 -3.22 -10.10
C ARG A 412 -4.70 -3.62 -11.58
N ASP A 413 -4.69 -2.66 -12.50
CA ASP A 413 -4.74 -2.94 -13.94
C ASP A 413 -3.51 -3.71 -14.42
N LEU A 414 -2.36 -3.49 -13.77
CA LEU A 414 -1.13 -4.24 -14.04
C LEU A 414 -1.20 -5.71 -13.56
N THR A 415 -1.86 -5.98 -12.44
CA THR A 415 -1.92 -7.30 -11.79
C THR A 415 -3.13 -8.13 -12.24
N TYR A 416 -4.29 -7.51 -12.42
CA TYR A 416 -5.56 -8.18 -12.76
C TYR A 416 -5.52 -8.93 -14.08
N ASP A 417 -4.70 -8.49 -15.02
CA ASP A 417 -4.47 -9.16 -16.30
C ASP A 417 -3.69 -10.49 -16.17
N LYS A 418 -3.07 -10.77 -15.01
CA LYS A 418 -2.33 -12.02 -14.75
C LYS A 418 -3.23 -13.16 -14.24
N GLU A 419 -4.33 -12.85 -13.54
CA GLU A 419 -5.17 -13.84 -12.87
C GLU A 419 -6.30 -14.44 -13.74
N LYS A 420 -6.64 -13.80 -14.87
CA LYS A 420 -7.70 -14.28 -15.79
C LYS A 420 -7.22 -15.29 -16.85
N LYS A 421 -6.08 -15.90 -16.63
CA LYS A 421 -5.54 -16.99 -17.46
C LYS A 421 -5.08 -18.15 -16.60
#